data_cc104f76960fed621c005701a3388c92
#
_entry.id   cc104f76960fed621c005701a3388c92
#
_cell.length_a   1.000
_cell.length_b   1.000
_cell.length_c   1.000
_cell.angle_alpha   90.00
_cell.angle_beta   90.00
_cell.angle_gamma   90.00
#
_symmetry.space_group_name_H-M   'P 1'
#
loop_
_entity.id
_entity.type
_entity.pdbx_description
1 polymer ?
#
loop_
_entity_poly.entity_id
_entity_poly.type
_entity_poly.pdbx_seq_one_letter_code
_entity_poly.pdbx_strand_id
1 'polypeptide(L)'
;MKKKIAILGSTSSIGKSLLNIIKKDKKNFKIELLTANTNYKDLINQAKQFNVKNLVITDLKSFIKSKNFYKGKKIKIFKNFDSLKIILPKKVDYVMSAI
;
A
#
# COMPACT_ATOMS: atom_id res chain seq x y z
N MET A 1 -16.23 3.27 -13.76
CA MET A 1 -15.89 2.37 -12.63
C MET A 1 -14.40 2.35 -12.42
N LYS A 2 -13.95 2.49 -11.16
CA LYS A 2 -12.53 2.50 -10.86
C LYS A 2 -11.94 1.10 -10.92
N LYS A 3 -10.76 0.97 -11.49
CA LYS A 3 -9.96 -0.26 -11.41
C LYS A 3 -9.28 -0.31 -10.05
N LYS A 4 -9.41 -1.43 -9.36
CA LYS A 4 -8.81 -1.64 -8.04
C LYS A 4 -7.45 -2.28 -8.21
N ILE A 5 -6.42 -1.67 -7.61
CA ILE A 5 -5.04 -2.11 -7.79
C ILE A 5 -4.33 -2.31 -6.45
N ALA A 6 -3.35 -3.19 -6.47
CA ALA A 6 -2.39 -3.37 -5.39
C ALA A 6 -0.99 -3.10 -5.94
N ILE A 7 -0.17 -2.36 -5.22
CA ILE A 7 1.20 -2.06 -5.63
C ILE A 7 2.15 -2.63 -4.58
N LEU A 8 2.98 -3.58 -5.00
CA LEU A 8 3.98 -4.19 -4.14
C LEU A 8 5.29 -3.42 -4.29
N GLY A 9 5.86 -2.98 -3.17
CA GLY A 9 7.09 -2.20 -3.19
C GLY A 9 6.88 -0.75 -3.62
N SER A 10 5.81 -0.12 -3.15
CA SER A 10 5.42 1.22 -3.61
C SER A 10 6.37 2.33 -3.21
N THR A 11 7.26 2.10 -2.24
CA THR A 11 8.24 3.10 -1.82
C THR A 11 9.54 3.05 -2.62
N SER A 12 9.72 2.06 -3.50
CA SER A 12 10.85 2.00 -4.42
C SER A 12 10.72 3.07 -5.52
N SER A 13 11.80 3.27 -6.29
CA SER A 13 11.77 4.23 -7.40
C SER A 13 10.69 3.89 -8.42
N ILE A 14 10.55 2.61 -8.77
CA ILE A 14 9.52 2.15 -9.69
C ILE A 14 8.13 2.36 -9.10
N GLY A 15 7.95 2.04 -7.81
CA GLY A 15 6.68 2.22 -7.13
C GLY A 15 6.27 3.68 -7.08
N LYS A 16 7.20 4.59 -6.79
CA LYS A 16 6.93 6.02 -6.77
C LYS A 16 6.53 6.54 -8.15
N SER A 17 7.17 6.03 -9.21
CA SER A 17 6.80 6.40 -10.58
C SER A 17 5.40 5.92 -10.95
N LEU A 18 5.02 4.71 -10.54
CA LEU A 18 3.66 4.20 -10.73
C LEU A 18 2.63 5.06 -10.02
N LEU A 19 2.91 5.46 -8.78
CA LEU A 19 2.00 6.32 -8.03
C LEU A 19 1.85 7.70 -8.67
N ASN A 20 2.91 8.25 -9.26
CA ASN A 20 2.82 9.51 -10.01
C ASN A 20 1.89 9.39 -11.20
N ILE A 21 1.95 8.28 -11.92
CA ILE A 21 1.06 8.04 -13.06
C ILE A 21 -0.39 7.94 -12.57
N ILE A 22 -0.63 7.19 -11.51
CA ILE A 22 -1.96 7.00 -10.94
C ILE A 22 -2.51 8.32 -10.40
N LYS A 23 -1.66 9.15 -9.80
CA LYS A 23 -2.05 10.45 -9.28
C LYS A 23 -2.68 11.34 -10.35
N LYS A 24 -2.20 11.25 -11.57
CA LYS A 24 -2.71 12.02 -12.70
C LYS A 24 -4.05 11.49 -13.22
N ASP A 25 -4.44 10.29 -12.79
CA ASP A 25 -5.66 9.62 -13.27
C ASP A 25 -6.44 8.96 -12.11
N LYS A 26 -6.52 9.66 -10.98
CA LYS A 26 -7.15 9.14 -9.74
C LYS A 26 -8.58 8.66 -9.94
N LYS A 27 -9.33 9.29 -10.82
CA LYS A 27 -10.74 8.94 -11.00
C LYS A 27 -10.93 7.54 -11.61
N ASN A 28 -9.91 7.00 -12.25
CA ASN A 28 -9.98 5.69 -12.89
C ASN A 28 -9.35 4.56 -12.06
N PHE A 29 -8.64 4.90 -10.98
CA PHE A 29 -7.93 3.92 -10.17
C PHE A 29 -8.23 4.09 -8.68
N LYS A 30 -8.38 2.95 -8.01
CA LYS A 30 -8.46 2.90 -6.55
C LYS A 30 -7.39 1.94 -6.04
N ILE A 31 -6.53 2.43 -5.16
CA ILE A 31 -5.48 1.61 -4.58
C ILE A 31 -6.01 0.91 -3.34
N GLU A 32 -6.03 -0.43 -3.38
CA GLU A 32 -6.51 -1.24 -2.26
C GLU A 32 -5.39 -1.66 -1.31
N LEU A 33 -4.15 -1.72 -1.81
CA LEU A 33 -3.00 -2.18 -1.03
C LEU A 33 -1.72 -1.53 -1.50
N LEU A 34 -0.88 -1.12 -0.55
CA LEU A 34 0.51 -0.74 -0.79
C LEU A 34 1.40 -1.55 0.14
N THR A 35 2.59 -1.90 -0.32
CA THR A 35 3.55 -2.64 0.51
C THR A 35 4.93 -2.03 0.46
N ALA A 36 5.69 -2.23 1.53
CA ALA A 36 7.11 -1.88 1.62
C ALA A 36 7.81 -2.85 2.56
N ASN A 37 9.14 -2.92 2.46
CA ASN A 37 9.92 -3.71 3.40
C ASN A 37 10.23 -2.90 4.65
N THR A 38 10.98 -1.81 4.51
CA THR A 38 11.44 -1.01 5.66
C THR A 38 10.93 0.43 5.68
N ASN A 39 10.59 0.99 4.53
CA ASN A 39 10.28 2.42 4.44
C ASN A 39 8.82 2.72 4.84
N TYR A 40 8.52 2.52 6.13
CA TYR A 40 7.17 2.67 6.64
C TYR A 40 6.68 4.13 6.61
N LYS A 41 7.59 5.10 6.76
CA LYS A 41 7.19 6.52 6.76
C LYS A 41 6.65 6.95 5.41
N ASP A 42 7.37 6.65 4.34
CA ASP A 42 6.90 6.95 2.98
C ASP A 42 5.63 6.17 2.66
N LEU A 43 5.56 4.90 3.09
CA LEU A 43 4.40 4.07 2.85
C LEU A 43 3.13 4.66 3.48
N ILE A 44 3.22 5.08 4.73
CA ILE A 44 2.08 5.68 5.44
C ILE A 44 1.68 7.00 4.79
N ASN A 45 2.66 7.83 4.39
CA ASN A 45 2.37 9.07 3.68
C ASN A 45 1.67 8.82 2.34
N GLN A 46 2.10 7.80 1.60
CA GLN A 46 1.45 7.39 0.36
C GLN A 46 0.00 6.94 0.62
N ALA A 47 -0.20 6.16 1.70
CA ALA A 47 -1.54 5.71 2.06
C ALA A 47 -2.48 6.87 2.38
N LYS A 48 -1.99 7.89 3.07
CA LYS A 48 -2.78 9.09 3.36
C LYS A 48 -3.11 9.86 2.08
N GLN A 49 -2.14 9.98 1.19
CA GLN A 49 -2.29 10.74 -0.06
C GLN A 49 -3.31 10.08 -1.00
N PHE A 50 -3.33 8.74 -1.06
CA PHE A 50 -4.17 7.99 -1.98
C PHE A 50 -5.36 7.31 -1.31
N ASN A 51 -5.62 7.57 -0.03
CA ASN A 51 -6.71 6.96 0.75
C ASN A 51 -6.66 5.43 0.77
N VAL A 52 -5.46 4.89 0.93
CA VAL A 52 -5.26 3.43 1.00
C VAL A 52 -5.49 2.95 2.41
N LYS A 53 -6.29 1.90 2.57
CA LYS A 53 -6.67 1.39 3.88
C LYS A 53 -5.82 0.21 4.35
N ASN A 54 -5.13 -0.47 3.45
CA ASN A 54 -4.38 -1.67 3.78
C ASN A 54 -2.92 -1.53 3.37
N LEU A 55 -2.02 -1.77 4.32
CA LEU A 55 -0.57 -1.73 4.10
C LEU A 55 0.07 -3.00 4.60
N VAL A 56 1.13 -3.44 3.94
CA VAL A 56 1.98 -4.52 4.44
C VAL A 56 3.40 -4.00 4.58
N ILE A 57 4.00 -4.22 5.75
CA ILE A 57 5.40 -3.91 6.03
C ILE A 57 6.06 -5.21 6.43
N THR A 58 6.97 -5.71 5.59
CA THR A 58 7.52 -7.06 5.75
C THR A 58 8.68 -7.16 6.73
N ASP A 59 9.39 -6.06 6.99
CA ASP A 59 10.45 -6.04 8.00
C ASP A 59 9.82 -5.88 9.39
N LEU A 60 10.11 -6.80 10.31
CA LEU A 60 9.47 -6.81 11.62
C LEU A 60 9.74 -5.56 12.43
N LYS A 61 10.99 -5.07 12.46
CA LYS A 61 11.34 -3.86 13.19
C LYS A 61 10.60 -2.64 12.65
N SER A 62 10.52 -2.54 11.31
CA SER A 62 9.82 -1.45 10.65
C SER A 62 8.32 -1.53 10.88
N PHE A 63 7.76 -2.74 10.90
CA PHE A 63 6.36 -2.95 11.23
C PHE A 63 6.04 -2.43 12.64
N ILE A 64 6.86 -2.78 13.64
CA ILE A 64 6.67 -2.31 15.01
C ILE A 64 6.77 -0.79 15.09
N LYS A 65 7.78 -0.21 14.43
CA LYS A 65 7.94 1.25 14.39
C LYS A 65 6.75 1.94 13.72
N SER A 66 6.18 1.33 12.68
CA SER A 66 5.02 1.89 11.99
C SER A 66 3.80 1.96 12.89
N LYS A 67 3.60 0.97 13.76
CA LYS A 67 2.50 0.97 14.72
C LYS A 67 2.63 2.10 15.74
N ASN A 68 3.86 2.46 16.10
CA ASN A 68 4.10 3.60 16.98
C ASN A 68 4.00 4.94 16.25
N PHE A 69 4.38 4.96 14.98
CA PHE A 69 4.33 6.16 14.14
C PHE A 69 2.91 6.54 13.76
N TYR A 70 2.08 5.55 13.39
CA TYR A 70 0.70 5.77 12.98
C TYR A 70 -0.26 5.25 14.05
N LYS A 71 -0.96 6.15 14.73
CA LYS A 71 -1.92 5.81 15.80
C LYS A 71 -3.37 5.84 15.35
N GLY A 72 -3.62 6.20 14.08
CA GLY A 72 -4.98 6.28 13.57
C GLY A 72 -5.62 4.91 13.35
N LYS A 73 -6.91 4.92 13.00
CA LYS A 73 -7.69 3.68 12.82
C LYS A 73 -8.11 3.43 11.37
N LYS A 74 -7.89 4.39 10.48
CA LYS A 74 -8.30 4.26 9.08
C LYS A 74 -7.42 3.33 8.27
N ILE A 75 -6.14 3.26 8.60
CA ILE A 75 -5.16 2.45 7.88
C ILE A 75 -4.82 1.23 8.72
N LYS A 76 -4.99 0.04 8.14
CA LYS A 76 -4.59 -1.22 8.76
C LYS A 76 -3.22 -1.62 8.23
N ILE A 77 -2.30 -1.93 9.15
CA ILE A 77 -0.92 -2.30 8.82
C ILE A 77 -0.71 -3.76 9.20
N PHE A 78 -0.30 -4.56 8.22
CA PHE A 78 -0.04 -5.99 8.39
C PHE A 78 1.46 -6.27 8.29
N LYS A 79 1.93 -7.30 9.00
CA LYS A 79 3.35 -7.67 9.00
C LYS A 79 3.74 -8.66 7.90
N ASN A 80 2.77 -9.28 7.25
CA ASN A 80 3.00 -10.23 6.15
C ASN A 80 1.80 -10.26 5.21
N PHE A 81 1.90 -11.09 4.18
CA PHE A 81 0.86 -11.19 3.16
C PHE A 81 -0.24 -12.20 3.49
N ASP A 82 -0.15 -12.92 4.60
CA ASP A 82 -1.10 -14.00 4.90
C ASP A 82 -2.53 -13.51 5.06
N SER A 83 -2.71 -12.39 5.75
CA SER A 83 -4.04 -11.79 5.94
C SER A 83 -4.66 -11.30 4.64
N LEU A 84 -3.84 -11.04 3.62
CA LEU A 84 -4.29 -10.47 2.35
C LEU A 84 -4.85 -11.51 1.40
N LYS A 85 -4.56 -12.80 1.61
CA LYS A 85 -5.12 -13.87 0.80
C LYS A 85 -6.65 -13.89 0.86
N ILE A 86 -7.21 -13.40 1.96
CA ILE A 86 -8.65 -13.32 2.16
C ILE A 86 -9.22 -12.08 1.50
N ILE A 87 -8.47 -10.99 1.48
CA ILE A 87 -8.95 -9.67 1.03
C ILE A 87 -8.70 -9.45 -0.47
N LEU A 88 -7.48 -9.74 -0.94
CA LEU A 88 -7.08 -9.40 -2.31
C LEU A 88 -7.86 -10.10 -3.42
N PRO A 89 -8.14 -11.42 -3.35
CA PRO A 89 -8.82 -12.09 -4.48
C PRO A 89 -10.18 -11.52 -4.84
N LYS A 90 -10.82 -10.84 -3.90
CA LYS A 90 -12.17 -10.30 -4.09
C LYS A 90 -12.18 -8.81 -4.46
N LYS A 91 -11.05 -8.11 -4.26
CA LYS A 91 -11.06 -6.65 -4.33
C LYS A 91 -10.09 -6.02 -5.32
N VAL A 92 -9.23 -6.82 -5.96
CA VAL A 92 -8.15 -6.27 -6.79
C VAL A 92 -8.25 -6.76 -8.22
N ASP A 93 -8.28 -5.81 -9.16
CA ASP A 93 -8.26 -6.11 -10.59
C ASP A 93 -6.85 -6.36 -11.11
N TYR A 94 -5.86 -5.63 -10.58
CA TYR A 94 -4.46 -5.73 -10.99
C TYR A 94 -3.54 -5.70 -9.80
N VAL A 95 -2.46 -6.50 -9.86
CA VAL A 95 -1.35 -6.43 -8.91
C VAL A 95 -0.12 -5.98 -9.69
N MET A 96 0.46 -4.87 -9.28
CA MET A 96 1.66 -4.30 -9.90
C MET A 96 2.84 -4.50 -8.95
N SER A 97 3.88 -5.20 -9.43
CA SER A 97 5.08 -5.42 -8.63
C SER A 97 6.16 -4.42 -9.02
N ALA A 98 6.63 -3.67 -8.03
CA ALA A 98 7.74 -2.73 -8.16
C ALA A 98 8.95 -3.20 -7.35
N ILE A 99 8.96 -4.47 -7.00
CA ILE A 99 10.06 -5.09 -6.25
C ILE A 99 11.14 -5.56 -7.21
#